data_9be000db273b885e814daea0754fd995
#
_entry.id   9be000db273b885e814daea0754fd995
#
_cell.length_a   1.000
_cell.length_b   1.000
_cell.length_c   1.000
_cell.angle_alpha   90.00
_cell.angle_beta   90.00
_cell.angle_gamma   90.00
#
_symmetry.space_group_name_H-M   'P 1'
#
loop_
_entity.id
_entity.type
_entity.pdbx_description
1 polymer ?
#
loop_
_entity_poly.entity_id
_entity_poly.type
_entity_poly.pdbx_seq_one_letter_code
_entity_poly.pdbx_strand_id
1 'polypeptide(L)'
;MSSVTTIAGMFSKKAVVAWALIAGLLLAVALLPKASATENAVVGVEASKSVVAIDPGSETSFLGESFTTIAGAIFSKDLALVSAASIQVELARTPYGAKKVAKDILFDEYGFKNVQYECLKELWTEESNWRYKAHNKSSGAHGIPQALPANKMDVVSTDWRTNPVTQIRWGLRYISIRYETPCKALSKHKRSNWY
;
A
#
# COMPACT_ATOMS: atom_id res chain seq x y z
N MET A 1 -15.35 -59.71 12.04
CA MET A 1 -15.42 -59.42 10.58
C MET A 1 -15.71 -57.93 10.44
N SER A 2 -14.68 -57.17 10.27
CA SER A 2 -14.75 -55.71 10.29
C SER A 2 -14.70 -55.20 8.84
N SER A 3 -15.73 -54.50 8.39
CA SER A 3 -15.81 -53.92 7.08
C SER A 3 -15.02 -52.60 7.06
N VAL A 4 -13.99 -52.55 6.26
CA VAL A 4 -13.24 -51.30 5.92
C VAL A 4 -13.96 -50.61 4.78
N THR A 5 -14.58 -49.47 5.06
CA THR A 5 -15.22 -48.63 4.02
C THR A 5 -14.16 -47.73 3.41
N THR A 6 -13.88 -47.95 2.15
CA THR A 6 -12.97 -47.17 1.30
C THR A 6 -13.62 -45.81 0.98
N ILE A 7 -13.02 -44.72 1.44
CA ILE A 7 -13.36 -43.36 1.00
C ILE A 7 -12.51 -43.04 -0.22
N ALA A 8 -12.99 -43.41 -1.40
CA ALA A 8 -12.45 -42.97 -2.68
C ALA A 8 -13.47 -42.07 -3.34
N GLY A 9 -13.05 -40.84 -3.69
CA GLY A 9 -13.77 -40.01 -4.64
C GLY A 9 -14.30 -38.72 -4.10
N MET A 10 -13.60 -37.65 -4.41
CA MET A 10 -14.15 -36.40 -4.99
C MET A 10 -13.04 -35.34 -5.10
N PHE A 11 -12.00 -35.68 -5.86
CA PHE A 11 -11.17 -34.59 -6.40
C PHE A 11 -11.73 -34.16 -7.75
N SER A 12 -12.27 -32.95 -7.82
CA SER A 12 -12.80 -32.37 -9.03
C SER A 12 -11.72 -32.32 -10.12
N LYS A 13 -12.04 -32.79 -11.33
CA LYS A 13 -11.15 -32.76 -12.51
C LYS A 13 -10.56 -31.39 -12.83
N LYS A 14 -11.14 -30.31 -12.32
CA LYS A 14 -10.65 -28.94 -12.45
C LYS A 14 -9.41 -28.63 -11.59
N ALA A 15 -9.19 -29.35 -10.50
CA ALA A 15 -8.01 -29.15 -9.64
C ALA A 15 -6.73 -29.76 -10.25
N VAL A 16 -6.85 -30.85 -11.03
CA VAL A 16 -5.70 -31.51 -11.63
C VAL A 16 -5.08 -30.71 -12.77
N VAL A 17 -5.89 -29.96 -13.53
CA VAL A 17 -5.41 -29.13 -14.64
C VAL A 17 -4.65 -27.90 -14.14
N ALA A 18 -5.04 -27.33 -13.00
CA ALA A 18 -4.37 -26.16 -12.41
C ALA A 18 -2.95 -26.50 -11.93
N TRP A 19 -2.71 -27.70 -11.41
CA TRP A 19 -1.38 -28.14 -10.95
C TRP A 19 -0.40 -28.42 -12.09
N ALA A 20 -0.89 -28.90 -13.23
CA ALA A 20 -0.06 -29.17 -14.40
C ALA A 20 0.49 -27.88 -15.05
N LEU A 21 -0.27 -26.78 -15.01
CA LEU A 21 0.15 -25.48 -15.55
C LEU A 21 1.18 -24.77 -14.65
N ILE A 22 1.12 -24.96 -13.32
CA ILE A 22 2.08 -24.37 -12.38
C ILE A 22 3.43 -25.09 -12.47
N ALA A 23 3.45 -26.41 -12.65
CA ALA A 23 4.68 -27.17 -12.81
C ALA A 23 5.43 -26.83 -14.12
N GLY A 24 4.70 -26.50 -15.20
CA GLY A 24 5.29 -26.09 -16.48
C GLY A 24 5.96 -24.71 -16.42
N LEU A 25 5.43 -23.79 -15.60
CA LEU A 25 5.96 -22.43 -15.50
C LEU A 25 7.26 -22.36 -14.67
N LEU A 26 7.44 -23.25 -13.71
CA LEU A 26 8.66 -23.30 -12.88
C LEU A 26 9.89 -23.86 -13.62
N LEU A 27 9.71 -24.62 -14.70
CA LEU A 27 10.83 -25.14 -15.50
C LEU A 27 11.40 -24.12 -16.50
N ALA A 28 10.61 -23.10 -16.89
CA ALA A 28 11.03 -22.09 -17.84
C ALA A 28 11.93 -20.98 -17.23
N VAL A 29 11.93 -20.81 -15.90
CA VAL A 29 12.73 -19.77 -15.23
C VAL A 29 14.20 -20.20 -15.02
N ALA A 30 14.53 -21.47 -15.17
CA ALA A 30 15.89 -21.98 -14.94
C ALA A 30 16.87 -21.74 -16.10
N LEU A 31 16.46 -21.15 -17.22
CA LEU A 31 17.30 -20.94 -18.42
C LEU A 31 17.61 -19.47 -18.75
N LEU A 32 17.37 -18.52 -17.83
CA LEU A 32 17.80 -17.15 -18.02
C LEU A 32 19.27 -16.98 -17.60
N PRO A 33 20.12 -16.35 -18.43
CA PRO A 33 21.52 -16.12 -18.09
C PRO A 33 21.60 -15.12 -16.92
N LYS A 34 22.43 -15.48 -15.93
CA LYS A 34 22.79 -14.62 -14.81
C LYS A 34 23.43 -13.34 -15.34
N ALA A 35 22.75 -12.21 -15.25
CA ALA A 35 23.35 -10.91 -15.49
C ALA A 35 24.35 -10.63 -14.36
N SER A 36 25.62 -10.41 -14.73
CA SER A 36 26.68 -9.96 -13.83
C SER A 36 26.31 -8.62 -13.22
N ALA A 37 26.31 -8.54 -11.91
CA ALA A 37 26.26 -7.28 -11.19
C ALA A 37 27.58 -6.54 -11.43
N THR A 38 27.54 -5.46 -12.21
CA THR A 38 28.61 -4.48 -12.24
C THR A 38 28.48 -3.60 -11.01
N GLU A 39 29.51 -3.67 -10.21
CA GLU A 39 29.78 -2.83 -9.05
C GLU A 39 29.82 -1.35 -9.47
N ASN A 40 28.82 -0.56 -9.06
CA ASN A 40 28.85 0.88 -9.28
C ASN A 40 29.77 1.51 -8.25
N ALA A 41 30.94 1.94 -8.73
CA ALA A 41 31.86 2.77 -8.00
C ALA A 41 31.17 4.06 -7.52
N VAL A 42 31.32 4.33 -6.23
CA VAL A 42 30.97 5.59 -5.59
C VAL A 42 31.90 6.66 -6.17
N VAL A 43 31.37 7.51 -7.05
CA VAL A 43 32.08 8.71 -7.50
C VAL A 43 31.89 9.77 -6.41
N GLY A 44 32.95 9.99 -5.64
CA GLY A 44 33.05 11.14 -4.76
C GLY A 44 33.08 12.44 -5.58
N VAL A 45 32.10 13.29 -5.36
CA VAL A 45 32.08 14.65 -5.92
C VAL A 45 32.99 15.53 -5.06
N GLU A 46 34.25 15.64 -5.44
CA GLU A 46 35.10 16.72 -4.93
C GLU A 46 34.68 18.03 -5.60
N ALA A 47 34.34 19.01 -4.79
CA ALA A 47 34.01 20.36 -5.21
C ALA A 47 35.28 21.08 -5.64
N SER A 48 35.64 20.97 -6.91
CA SER A 48 36.67 21.82 -7.54
C SER A 48 36.10 23.22 -7.79
N LYS A 49 36.58 24.17 -7.00
CA LYS A 49 36.36 25.60 -7.17
C LYS A 49 37.26 26.10 -8.30
N SER A 50 36.81 25.98 -9.57
CA SER A 50 37.47 26.66 -10.69
C SER A 50 36.68 27.92 -11.03
N VAL A 51 37.30 29.06 -10.74
CA VAL A 51 36.84 30.38 -11.18
C VAL A 51 37.25 30.47 -12.66
N VAL A 52 36.26 30.30 -13.55
CA VAL A 52 36.46 30.58 -14.98
C VAL A 52 36.11 32.05 -15.22
N ALA A 53 37.10 32.83 -15.65
CA ALA A 53 36.90 34.17 -16.15
C ALA A 53 36.03 34.12 -17.42
N ILE A 54 34.91 34.83 -17.40
CA ILE A 54 33.98 34.91 -18.53
C ILE A 54 34.48 36.00 -19.46
N ASP A 55 34.87 35.59 -20.67
CA ASP A 55 35.17 36.50 -21.81
C ASP A 55 33.81 36.93 -22.41
N PRO A 56 33.47 38.24 -22.52
CA PRO A 56 32.20 38.69 -23.05
C PRO A 56 32.23 38.79 -24.57
N GLY A 57 32.11 37.65 -25.26
CA GLY A 57 32.08 37.69 -26.72
C GLY A 57 32.05 36.36 -27.46
N SER A 58 31.11 35.47 -27.12
CA SER A 58 30.72 34.44 -28.11
C SER A 58 29.28 33.97 -27.82
N GLU A 59 28.44 34.16 -28.81
CA GLU A 59 27.08 33.60 -28.87
C GLU A 59 27.16 32.08 -28.95
N THR A 60 26.79 31.37 -27.87
CA THR A 60 26.34 29.97 -27.92
C THR A 60 25.14 29.79 -27.04
N SER A 61 24.01 30.32 -27.51
CA SER A 61 22.68 30.05 -26.96
C SER A 61 22.06 28.89 -27.72
N PHE A 62 22.27 27.64 -27.34
CA PHE A 62 21.40 26.55 -27.86
C PHE A 62 21.32 25.27 -27.01
N LEU A 63 21.93 25.14 -25.86
CA LEU A 63 21.81 23.92 -25.03
C LEU A 63 21.39 24.17 -23.58
N GLY A 64 21.14 25.41 -23.17
CA GLY A 64 20.76 25.75 -21.79
C GLY A 64 19.28 25.54 -21.45
N GLU A 65 18.38 25.61 -22.41
CA GLU A 65 16.93 25.62 -22.14
C GLU A 65 16.34 24.23 -21.88
N SER A 66 16.93 23.17 -22.41
CA SER A 66 16.37 21.83 -22.27
C SER A 66 16.58 21.20 -20.87
N PHE A 67 17.69 21.47 -20.21
CA PHE A 67 17.98 20.89 -18.89
C PHE A 67 17.22 21.59 -17.76
N THR A 68 17.04 22.89 -17.82
CA THR A 68 16.25 23.64 -16.83
C THR A 68 14.78 23.30 -16.91
N THR A 69 14.23 23.03 -18.09
CA THR A 69 12.84 22.67 -18.30
C THR A 69 12.51 21.28 -17.77
N ILE A 70 13.39 20.30 -17.97
CA ILE A 70 13.21 18.93 -17.48
C ILE A 70 13.36 18.88 -15.96
N ALA A 71 14.35 19.52 -15.38
CA ALA A 71 14.54 19.61 -13.94
C ALA A 71 13.35 20.32 -13.26
N GLY A 72 12.86 21.42 -13.83
CA GLY A 72 11.68 22.11 -13.33
C GLY A 72 10.40 21.29 -13.39
N ALA A 73 10.21 20.48 -14.45
CA ALA A 73 9.05 19.62 -14.59
C ALA A 73 9.06 18.43 -13.59
N ILE A 74 10.22 17.84 -13.33
CA ILE A 74 10.38 16.78 -12.32
C ILE A 74 10.11 17.35 -10.92
N PHE A 75 10.70 18.47 -10.57
CA PHE A 75 10.51 19.13 -9.29
C PHE A 75 9.04 19.53 -9.04
N SER A 76 8.34 20.03 -10.04
CA SER A 76 6.93 20.43 -9.93
C SER A 76 6.01 19.23 -9.72
N LYS A 77 6.30 18.10 -10.37
CA LYS A 77 5.51 16.87 -10.23
C LYS A 77 5.70 16.23 -8.84
N ASP A 78 6.92 16.15 -8.36
CA ASP A 78 7.21 15.60 -7.03
C ASP A 78 6.63 16.49 -5.93
N LEU A 79 6.71 17.80 -6.06
CA LEU A 79 6.10 18.74 -5.13
C LEU A 79 4.57 18.61 -5.13
N ALA A 80 3.94 18.41 -6.28
CA ALA A 80 2.50 18.17 -6.38
C ALA A 80 2.08 16.86 -5.70
N LEU A 81 2.85 15.78 -5.85
CA LEU A 81 2.59 14.49 -5.19
C LEU A 81 2.71 14.60 -3.67
N VAL A 82 3.75 15.26 -3.16
CA VAL A 82 3.93 15.51 -1.72
C VAL A 82 2.79 16.35 -1.17
N SER A 83 2.37 17.39 -1.91
CA SER A 83 1.24 18.22 -1.53
C SER A 83 -0.08 17.44 -1.48
N ALA A 84 -0.36 16.59 -2.47
CA ALA A 84 -1.55 15.75 -2.52
C ALA A 84 -1.60 14.76 -1.35
N ALA A 85 -0.47 14.11 -1.03
CA ALA A 85 -0.37 13.19 0.11
C ALA A 85 -0.62 13.93 1.45
N SER A 86 -0.06 15.12 1.61
CA SER A 86 -0.27 15.94 2.81
C SER A 86 -1.72 16.37 2.96
N ILE A 87 -2.38 16.74 1.88
CA ILE A 87 -3.81 17.09 1.86
C ILE A 87 -4.66 15.89 2.27
N GLN A 88 -4.36 14.69 1.78
CA GLN A 88 -5.08 13.47 2.19
C GLN A 88 -4.95 13.20 3.68
N VAL A 89 -3.75 13.37 4.25
CA VAL A 89 -3.52 13.20 5.69
C VAL A 89 -4.34 14.17 6.49
N GLU A 90 -4.31 15.46 6.15
CA GLU A 90 -5.09 16.49 6.87
C GLU A 90 -6.60 16.26 6.74
N LEU A 91 -7.09 15.92 5.56
CA LEU A 91 -8.49 15.57 5.33
C LEU A 91 -8.93 14.39 6.22
N ALA A 92 -8.11 13.35 6.28
CA ALA A 92 -8.41 12.13 7.03
C ALA A 92 -8.34 12.31 8.57
N ARG A 93 -7.91 13.44 9.09
CA ARG A 93 -7.96 13.75 10.54
C ARG A 93 -9.38 13.90 11.08
N THR A 94 -10.34 14.14 10.21
CA THR A 94 -11.76 14.18 10.56
C THR A 94 -12.46 12.86 10.18
N PRO A 95 -13.48 12.41 10.93
CA PRO A 95 -14.23 11.20 10.56
C PRO A 95 -14.86 11.27 9.16
N TYR A 96 -15.30 12.43 8.74
CA TYR A 96 -15.85 12.64 7.39
C TYR A 96 -14.77 12.45 6.32
N GLY A 97 -13.64 13.11 6.49
CA GLY A 97 -12.53 13.01 5.54
C GLY A 97 -11.88 11.62 5.53
N ALA A 98 -11.76 10.96 6.69
CA ALA A 98 -11.27 9.59 6.78
C ALA A 98 -12.14 8.62 5.97
N LYS A 99 -13.48 8.78 6.04
CA LYS A 99 -14.43 8.00 5.21
C LYS A 99 -14.21 8.23 3.73
N LYS A 100 -14.00 9.49 3.31
CA LYS A 100 -13.74 9.82 1.91
C LYS A 100 -12.43 9.20 1.43
N VAL A 101 -11.32 9.42 2.15
CA VAL A 101 -10.01 8.87 1.81
C VAL A 101 -10.03 7.35 1.77
N ALA A 102 -10.68 6.70 2.72
CA ALA A 102 -10.82 5.24 2.73
C ALA A 102 -11.64 4.73 1.54
N LYS A 103 -12.67 5.45 1.11
CA LYS A 103 -13.46 5.11 -0.08
C LYS A 103 -12.62 5.18 -1.35
N ASP A 104 -11.86 6.24 -1.51
CA ASP A 104 -10.99 6.44 -2.67
C ASP A 104 -9.94 5.31 -2.74
N ILE A 105 -9.22 5.05 -1.64
CA ILE A 105 -8.25 3.95 -1.56
C ILE A 105 -8.90 2.59 -1.84
N LEU A 106 -10.08 2.34 -1.26
CA LEU A 106 -10.81 1.07 -1.43
C LEU A 106 -11.18 0.82 -2.90
N PHE A 107 -11.56 1.86 -3.62
CA PHE A 107 -11.99 1.77 -5.03
C PHE A 107 -10.79 1.68 -5.96
N ASP A 108 -9.79 2.54 -5.75
CA ASP A 108 -8.67 2.71 -6.67
C ASP A 108 -7.60 1.62 -6.50
N GLU A 109 -7.27 1.25 -5.25
CA GLU A 109 -6.19 0.32 -4.97
C GLU A 109 -6.67 -1.13 -4.81
N TYR A 110 -7.90 -1.35 -4.31
CA TYR A 110 -8.46 -2.69 -4.08
C TYR A 110 -9.52 -3.10 -5.10
N GLY A 111 -9.98 -2.20 -5.97
CA GLY A 111 -10.99 -2.47 -6.99
C GLY A 111 -12.38 -2.80 -6.45
N PHE A 112 -12.63 -2.54 -5.19
CA PHE A 112 -13.92 -2.81 -4.57
C PHE A 112 -14.99 -1.80 -5.00
N LYS A 113 -16.27 -2.19 -4.83
CA LYS A 113 -17.44 -1.39 -5.19
C LYS A 113 -18.14 -0.83 -3.95
N ASN A 114 -19.14 0.01 -4.17
CA ASN A 114 -19.86 0.72 -3.11
C ASN A 114 -20.42 -0.19 -2.00
N VAL A 115 -20.87 -1.41 -2.34
CA VAL A 115 -21.35 -2.39 -1.35
C VAL A 115 -20.28 -2.70 -0.29
N GLN A 116 -19.02 -2.89 -0.71
CA GLN A 116 -17.92 -3.17 0.21
C GLN A 116 -17.57 -1.93 1.05
N TYR A 117 -17.71 -0.74 0.47
CA TYR A 117 -17.51 0.51 1.22
C TYR A 117 -18.59 0.70 2.32
N GLU A 118 -19.85 0.39 2.04
CA GLU A 118 -20.89 0.47 3.08
C GLU A 118 -20.59 -0.47 4.26
N CYS A 119 -20.13 -1.68 3.97
CA CYS A 119 -19.69 -2.60 5.02
C CYS A 119 -18.48 -2.07 5.81
N LEU A 120 -17.49 -1.49 5.12
CA LEU A 120 -16.34 -0.87 5.77
C LEU A 120 -16.75 0.31 6.64
N LYS A 121 -17.67 1.13 6.12
CA LYS A 121 -18.19 2.30 6.84
C LYS A 121 -18.87 1.90 8.14
N GLU A 122 -19.70 0.87 8.12
CA GLU A 122 -20.35 0.33 9.30
C GLU A 122 -19.30 -0.23 10.28
N LEU A 123 -18.43 -1.12 9.82
CA LEU A 123 -17.40 -1.77 10.64
C LEU A 123 -16.55 -0.74 11.41
N TRP A 124 -15.96 0.24 10.74
CA TRP A 124 -15.10 1.21 11.40
C TRP A 124 -15.87 2.31 12.17
N THR A 125 -17.19 2.40 11.96
CA THR A 125 -18.04 3.19 12.85
C THR A 125 -18.20 2.48 14.20
N GLU A 126 -18.39 1.17 14.21
CA GLU A 126 -18.48 0.36 15.44
C GLU A 126 -17.14 0.32 16.19
N GLU A 127 -16.01 0.28 15.46
CA GLU A 127 -14.66 0.22 16.04
C GLU A 127 -14.22 1.52 16.73
N SER A 128 -14.38 2.65 16.06
CA SER A 128 -13.77 3.91 16.52
C SER A 128 -14.59 5.17 16.24
N ASN A 129 -15.74 5.04 15.56
CA ASN A 129 -16.40 6.16 14.91
C ASN A 129 -15.47 6.93 13.97
N TRP A 130 -14.56 6.20 13.28
CA TRP A 130 -13.59 6.77 12.35
C TRP A 130 -12.59 7.75 12.98
N ARG A 131 -12.39 7.70 14.29
CA ARG A 131 -11.48 8.58 15.01
C ARG A 131 -10.08 7.99 15.03
N TYR A 132 -9.15 8.61 14.33
CA TYR A 132 -7.76 8.13 14.27
C TYR A 132 -7.01 8.17 15.61
N LYS A 133 -7.45 9.00 16.56
CA LYS A 133 -6.92 9.05 17.93
C LYS A 133 -7.66 8.13 18.90
N ALA A 134 -8.62 7.33 18.43
CA ALA A 134 -9.33 6.40 19.31
C ALA A 134 -8.32 5.42 19.95
N HIS A 135 -8.41 5.27 21.26
CA HIS A 135 -7.54 4.38 22.03
C HIS A 135 -8.34 3.68 23.11
N ASN A 136 -8.32 2.37 23.11
CA ASN A 136 -8.91 1.56 24.16
C ASN A 136 -7.90 1.33 25.26
N LYS A 137 -8.11 1.97 26.42
CA LYS A 137 -7.16 1.94 27.56
C LYS A 137 -6.97 0.56 28.15
N SER A 138 -7.95 -0.34 28.04
CA SER A 138 -7.87 -1.68 28.63
C SER A 138 -7.17 -2.67 27.70
N SER A 139 -7.45 -2.64 26.41
CA SER A 139 -6.84 -3.56 25.43
C SER A 139 -5.58 -3.02 24.76
N GLY A 140 -5.46 -1.70 24.64
CA GLY A 140 -4.42 -1.05 23.86
C GLY A 140 -4.74 -0.91 22.37
N ALA A 141 -5.96 -1.29 21.94
CA ALA A 141 -6.39 -1.12 20.56
C ALA A 141 -6.37 0.37 20.15
N HIS A 142 -5.95 0.67 18.91
CA HIS A 142 -5.70 2.04 18.49
C HIS A 142 -6.17 2.35 17.09
N GLY A 143 -6.64 3.60 16.93
CA GLY A 143 -6.92 4.23 15.65
C GLY A 143 -8.24 3.82 15.03
N ILE A 144 -8.40 4.19 13.75
CA ILE A 144 -9.62 3.94 12.97
C ILE A 144 -9.98 2.45 12.97
N PRO A 145 -9.06 1.51 12.66
CA PRO A 145 -9.36 0.08 12.60
C PRO A 145 -9.23 -0.65 13.94
N GLN A 146 -8.97 0.05 15.05
CA GLN A 146 -8.70 -0.54 16.37
C GLN A 146 -7.65 -1.67 16.34
N ALA A 147 -6.50 -1.38 15.72
CA ALA A 147 -5.40 -2.34 15.61
C ALA A 147 -4.89 -2.79 16.98
N LEU A 148 -4.73 -4.13 17.15
CA LEU A 148 -4.27 -4.74 18.40
C LEU A 148 -3.25 -5.86 18.13
N PRO A 149 -2.00 -5.77 18.64
CA PRO A 149 -1.39 -4.57 19.17
C PRO A 149 -1.20 -3.49 18.09
N ALA A 150 -1.19 -2.22 18.52
CA ALA A 150 -1.17 -1.07 17.61
C ALA A 150 0.07 -0.98 16.72
N ASN A 151 1.24 -1.48 17.18
CA ASN A 151 2.48 -1.50 16.43
C ASN A 151 2.45 -2.44 15.20
N LYS A 152 1.42 -3.25 15.03
CA LYS A 152 1.20 -3.98 13.76
C LYS A 152 1.08 -3.02 12.56
N MET A 153 0.72 -1.76 12.80
CA MET A 153 0.65 -0.75 11.75
C MET A 153 2.03 -0.31 11.24
N ASP A 154 3.13 -0.60 11.96
CA ASP A 154 4.49 -0.29 11.53
C ASP A 154 4.87 -0.93 10.19
N VAL A 155 4.19 -2.01 9.79
CA VAL A 155 4.40 -2.65 8.48
C VAL A 155 3.96 -1.78 7.28
N VAL A 156 3.19 -0.73 7.54
CA VAL A 156 2.81 0.28 6.53
C VAL A 156 3.69 1.50 6.69
N SER A 157 3.74 2.09 7.90
CA SER A 157 4.62 3.20 8.26
C SER A 157 4.62 3.38 9.77
N THR A 158 5.71 3.87 10.34
CA THR A 158 5.87 4.13 11.78
C THR A 158 5.14 5.40 12.25
N ASP A 159 4.59 6.19 11.34
CA ASP A 159 3.87 7.44 11.61
C ASP A 159 2.39 7.27 11.97
N TRP A 160 1.90 6.03 12.06
CA TRP A 160 0.47 5.70 12.26
C TRP A 160 -0.19 6.41 13.45
N ARG A 161 0.58 6.86 14.45
CA ARG A 161 0.00 7.60 15.59
C ARG A 161 -0.56 8.96 15.20
N THR A 162 0.01 9.58 14.18
CA THR A 162 -0.31 10.93 13.73
C THR A 162 -0.88 10.98 12.32
N ASN A 163 -0.74 9.88 11.56
CA ASN A 163 -1.17 9.76 10.19
C ASN A 163 -2.36 8.80 10.04
N PRO A 164 -3.58 9.32 9.89
CA PRO A 164 -4.77 8.48 9.70
C PRO A 164 -4.78 7.70 8.40
N VAL A 165 -4.06 8.15 7.35
CA VAL A 165 -3.97 7.43 6.07
C VAL A 165 -3.19 6.13 6.25
N THR A 166 -2.13 6.12 7.05
CA THR A 166 -1.40 4.91 7.43
C THR A 166 -2.32 3.89 8.13
N GLN A 167 -3.17 4.35 9.05
CA GLN A 167 -4.15 3.49 9.74
C GLN A 167 -5.18 2.90 8.76
N ILE A 168 -5.70 3.71 7.85
CA ILE A 168 -6.65 3.29 6.82
C ILE A 168 -6.02 2.22 5.92
N ARG A 169 -4.81 2.46 5.40
CA ARG A 169 -4.07 1.52 4.55
C ARG A 169 -3.80 0.20 5.26
N TRP A 170 -3.37 0.27 6.52
CA TRP A 170 -3.15 -0.92 7.33
C TRP A 170 -4.45 -1.71 7.52
N GLY A 171 -5.54 -1.04 7.89
CA GLY A 171 -6.83 -1.69 8.13
C GLY A 171 -7.39 -2.35 6.87
N LEU A 172 -7.30 -1.70 5.71
CA LEU A 172 -7.71 -2.29 4.43
C LEU A 172 -6.86 -3.49 4.05
N ARG A 173 -5.54 -3.40 4.23
CA ARG A 173 -4.62 -4.54 4.01
C ARG A 173 -4.97 -5.70 4.94
N TYR A 174 -5.19 -5.44 6.23
CA TYR A 174 -5.58 -6.46 7.19
C TYR A 174 -6.89 -7.16 6.79
N ILE A 175 -7.91 -6.38 6.42
CA ILE A 175 -9.19 -6.93 5.94
C ILE A 175 -8.99 -7.78 4.69
N SER A 176 -8.22 -7.30 3.71
CA SER A 176 -7.97 -8.03 2.46
C SER A 176 -7.28 -9.38 2.71
N ILE A 177 -6.25 -9.41 3.55
CA ILE A 177 -5.48 -10.63 3.82
C ILE A 177 -6.28 -11.61 4.68
N ARG A 178 -7.01 -11.12 5.69
CA ARG A 178 -7.67 -11.97 6.70
C ARG A 178 -9.07 -12.39 6.34
N TYR A 179 -9.80 -11.53 5.65
CA TYR A 179 -11.25 -11.69 5.38
C TYR A 179 -11.59 -11.58 3.90
N GLU A 180 -10.65 -11.27 3.04
CA GLU A 180 -10.80 -11.03 1.61
C GLU A 180 -11.61 -9.75 1.30
N THR A 181 -12.71 -9.48 2.03
CA THR A 181 -13.59 -8.33 1.77
C THR A 181 -14.09 -7.66 3.04
N PRO A 182 -14.38 -6.34 3.00
CA PRO A 182 -14.98 -5.61 4.11
C PRO A 182 -16.29 -6.22 4.64
N CYS A 183 -17.17 -6.73 3.76
CA CYS A 183 -18.42 -7.33 4.19
C CYS A 183 -18.22 -8.64 4.95
N LYS A 184 -17.21 -9.44 4.61
CA LYS A 184 -16.84 -10.64 5.38
C LYS A 184 -16.28 -10.26 6.76
N ALA A 185 -15.44 -9.21 6.83
CA ALA A 185 -14.92 -8.69 8.09
C ALA A 185 -16.05 -8.19 9.00
N LEU A 186 -16.98 -7.38 8.47
CA LEU A 186 -18.17 -6.91 9.20
C LEU A 186 -19.02 -8.07 9.70
N SER A 187 -19.27 -9.07 8.85
CA SER A 187 -20.01 -10.28 9.23
C SER A 187 -19.35 -11.05 10.38
N LYS A 188 -18.00 -11.10 10.41
CA LYS A 188 -17.25 -11.67 11.52
C LYS A 188 -17.40 -10.81 12.77
N HIS A 189 -17.24 -9.49 12.64
CA HIS A 189 -17.38 -8.55 13.77
C HIS A 189 -18.76 -8.68 14.45
N LYS A 190 -19.83 -8.67 13.67
CA LYS A 190 -21.21 -8.83 14.19
C LYS A 190 -21.45 -10.13 14.97
N ARG A 191 -20.72 -11.20 14.67
CA ARG A 191 -20.85 -12.48 15.38
C ARG A 191 -19.99 -12.58 16.64
N SER A 192 -18.91 -11.82 16.72
CA SER A 192 -17.84 -12.05 17.70
C SER A 192 -17.40 -10.79 18.46
N ASN A 193 -17.91 -9.62 18.08
CA ASN A 193 -17.47 -8.29 18.55
C ASN A 193 -15.96 -8.02 18.33
N TRP A 194 -15.35 -8.67 17.31
CA TRP A 194 -13.98 -8.43 16.83
C TRP A 194 -13.81 -8.99 15.42
N TYR A 195 -12.82 -8.49 14.73
CA TYR A 195 -12.40 -8.98 13.41
C TYR A 195 -10.87 -8.97 13.24
#